data_0f3656a25c8d0fc54ea39aca0419b4a6
#
_entry.id   0f3656a25c8d0fc54ea39aca0419b4a6
#
_cell.length_a   1.000
_cell.length_b   1.000
_cell.length_c   1.000
_cell.angle_alpha   90.00
_cell.angle_beta   90.00
_cell.angle_gamma   90.00
#
_symmetry.space_group_name_H-M   'P 1'
#
loop_
_entity.id
_entity.type
_entity.pdbx_description
1 polymer ?
#
loop_
_entity_poly.entity_id
_entity_poly.type
_entity_poly.pdbx_seq_one_letter_code
_entity_poly.pdbx_strand_id
1 'polypeptide(L)'
;MQVDPDDQDRVHGVFTPGTQGTWYFRVDAWSDPIATWKNAVTKKMAAGQSAAELANDLQHGAELFSRAALQTPSDVVEPLFAAARDLEDESLDVDKRVQVALSEEVAGILHSHPLRDLLVEGAIHEVYVERRAALYNSWYELFPRSTGGWDKGGNPVHGTFDTTAKALERVADMGFDTVYFPPIHPIGKVHRKGKNNSVVAEPGDVGSPWAIQDHSTTHPDLGTMED
;
A
#
# COMPACT_ATOMS: atom_id res chain seq x y z
N MET A 1 6.43 -7.36 13.61
CA MET A 1 5.09 -7.22 14.20
C MET A 1 5.22 -7.08 15.71
N GLN A 2 4.32 -6.37 16.36
CA GLN A 2 4.33 -6.15 17.81
C GLN A 2 3.09 -6.80 18.42
N VAL A 3 3.24 -7.40 19.61
CA VAL A 3 2.11 -7.96 20.34
C VAL A 3 1.28 -6.80 20.90
N ASP A 4 -0.04 -6.93 20.83
CA ASP A 4 -0.95 -5.96 21.43
C ASP A 4 -0.81 -6.01 22.97
N PRO A 5 -0.62 -4.87 23.65
CA PRO A 5 -0.43 -4.86 25.10
C PRO A 5 -1.66 -5.35 25.87
N ASP A 6 -2.85 -5.22 25.30
CA ASP A 6 -4.12 -5.56 25.93
C ASP A 6 -4.63 -6.96 25.52
N ASP A 7 -4.03 -7.57 24.46
CA ASP A 7 -4.44 -8.88 23.94
C ASP A 7 -3.20 -9.62 23.39
N GLN A 8 -2.69 -10.61 24.14
CA GLN A 8 -1.49 -11.35 23.77
C GLN A 8 -1.64 -12.23 22.53
N ASP A 9 -2.87 -12.53 22.13
CA ASP A 9 -3.16 -13.31 20.92
C ASP A 9 -3.26 -12.42 19.68
N ARG A 10 -3.20 -11.10 19.87
CA ARG A 10 -3.22 -10.11 18.79
C ARG A 10 -1.84 -9.55 18.54
N VAL A 11 -1.48 -9.48 17.26
CA VAL A 11 -0.26 -8.81 16.82
C VAL A 11 -0.60 -7.77 15.74
N HIS A 12 0.14 -6.67 15.72
CA HIS A 12 -0.01 -5.64 14.69
C HIS A 12 1.32 -5.28 14.07
N GLY A 13 1.26 -4.84 12.82
CA GLY A 13 2.39 -4.31 12.10
C GLY A 13 1.97 -3.05 11.33
N VAL A 14 2.87 -2.09 11.23
CA VAL A 14 2.66 -0.86 10.47
C VAL A 14 3.67 -0.83 9.33
N PHE A 15 3.20 -0.53 8.14
CA PHE A 15 4.06 -0.24 7.00
C PHE A 15 3.59 1.04 6.33
N THR A 16 4.53 1.76 5.71
CA THR A 16 4.25 2.98 4.97
C THR A 16 4.63 2.76 3.52
N PRO A 17 3.66 2.74 2.60
CA PRO A 17 3.95 2.65 1.17
C PRO A 17 4.79 3.85 0.71
N GLY A 18 5.84 3.60 -0.07
CA GLY A 18 6.77 4.63 -0.54
C GLY A 18 6.31 5.38 -1.79
N THR A 19 5.35 4.83 -2.54
CA THR A 19 4.84 5.39 -3.81
C THR A 19 3.34 5.22 -3.95
N GLN A 20 2.74 6.01 -4.83
CA GLN A 20 1.35 5.82 -5.26
C GLN A 20 1.21 4.53 -6.08
N GLY A 21 0.00 3.99 -6.08
CA GLY A 21 -0.35 2.80 -6.85
C GLY A 21 -0.78 1.63 -5.99
N THR A 22 -0.90 0.48 -6.61
CA THR A 22 -1.34 -0.74 -5.93
C THR A 22 -0.19 -1.40 -5.21
N TRP A 23 -0.40 -1.69 -3.93
CA TRP A 23 0.51 -2.43 -3.05
C TRP A 23 -0.16 -3.72 -2.62
N TYR A 24 0.66 -4.73 -2.40
CA TYR A 24 0.20 -6.03 -1.92
C TYR A 24 0.93 -6.38 -0.64
N PHE A 25 0.21 -6.92 0.32
CA PHE A 25 0.81 -7.48 1.52
C PHE A 25 0.15 -8.81 1.89
N ARG A 26 0.87 -9.61 2.65
CA ARG A 26 0.33 -10.81 3.29
C ARG A 26 0.98 -10.97 4.66
N VAL A 27 0.35 -11.75 5.50
CA VAL A 27 0.88 -12.13 6.80
C VAL A 27 1.20 -13.61 6.76
N ASP A 28 2.46 -13.95 7.01
CA ASP A 28 2.92 -15.32 7.11
C ASP A 28 3.14 -15.68 8.59
N ALA A 29 2.80 -16.91 8.95
CA ALA A 29 3.02 -17.43 10.28
C ALA A 29 3.82 -18.74 10.19
N TRP A 30 4.68 -18.99 11.15
CA TRP A 30 5.49 -20.21 11.22
C TRP A 30 5.85 -20.55 12.65
N SER A 31 6.20 -21.81 12.86
CA SER A 31 6.84 -22.25 14.11
C SER A 31 8.33 -21.92 14.06
N ASP A 32 8.84 -21.29 15.13
CA ASP A 32 10.27 -21.03 15.30
C ASP A 32 10.88 -22.10 16.22
N PRO A 33 11.47 -23.18 15.64
CA PRO A 33 12.01 -24.27 16.43
C PRO A 33 13.29 -23.86 17.17
N ILE A 34 14.07 -22.91 16.64
CA ILE A 34 15.30 -22.43 17.28
C ILE A 34 14.96 -21.58 18.51
N ALA A 35 13.97 -20.68 18.42
CA ALA A 35 13.54 -19.90 19.58
C ALA A 35 12.98 -20.82 20.69
N THR A 36 12.22 -21.85 20.31
CA THR A 36 11.71 -22.87 21.23
C THR A 36 12.86 -23.62 21.92
N TRP A 37 13.84 -24.07 21.15
CA TRP A 37 15.03 -24.74 21.65
C TRP A 37 15.84 -23.83 22.59
N LYS A 38 16.13 -22.61 22.19
CA LYS A 38 16.86 -21.61 23.01
C LYS A 38 16.18 -21.40 24.37
N ASN A 39 14.88 -21.24 24.40
CA ASN A 39 14.13 -21.07 25.63
C ASN A 39 14.23 -22.35 26.54
N ALA A 40 14.14 -23.54 25.95
CA ALA A 40 14.23 -24.79 26.68
C ALA A 40 15.64 -25.04 27.27
N VAL A 41 16.69 -24.91 26.44
CA VAL A 41 18.08 -25.15 26.88
C VAL A 41 18.50 -24.14 27.94
N THR A 42 18.18 -22.87 27.78
CA THR A 42 18.50 -21.81 28.76
C THR A 42 17.86 -22.11 30.13
N LYS A 43 16.59 -22.52 30.16
CA LYS A 43 15.91 -22.88 31.42
C LYS A 43 16.50 -24.10 32.08
N LYS A 44 16.88 -25.11 31.30
CA LYS A 44 17.50 -26.34 31.81
C LYS A 44 18.89 -26.08 32.37
N MET A 45 19.69 -25.26 31.70
CA MET A 45 21.00 -24.82 32.20
C MET A 45 20.86 -24.02 33.52
N ALA A 46 19.92 -23.09 33.57
CA ALA A 46 19.64 -22.34 34.81
C ALA A 46 19.18 -23.23 35.97
N ALA A 47 18.57 -24.38 35.68
CA ALA A 47 18.21 -25.41 36.66
C ALA A 47 19.39 -26.33 37.06
N GLY A 48 20.60 -26.11 36.52
CA GLY A 48 21.81 -26.82 36.86
C GLY A 48 21.91 -28.21 36.23
N GLN A 49 21.22 -28.48 35.11
CA GLN A 49 21.32 -29.75 34.41
C GLN A 49 22.73 -29.97 33.84
N SER A 50 23.25 -31.17 33.98
CA SER A 50 24.58 -31.58 33.48
C SER A 50 24.61 -31.76 31.95
N ALA A 51 25.81 -31.82 31.36
CA ALA A 51 26.00 -32.12 29.95
C ALA A 51 25.31 -33.42 29.50
N ALA A 52 25.34 -34.47 30.36
CA ALA A 52 24.70 -35.74 30.07
C ALA A 52 23.16 -35.64 30.04
N GLU A 53 22.57 -34.81 30.90
CA GLU A 53 21.12 -34.56 30.94
C GLU A 53 20.67 -33.72 29.77
N LEU A 54 21.55 -32.85 29.24
CA LEU A 54 21.30 -31.97 28.07
C LEU A 54 21.70 -32.59 26.73
N ALA A 55 22.27 -33.80 26.71
CA ALA A 55 22.84 -34.40 25.49
C ALA A 55 21.88 -34.37 24.29
N ASN A 56 20.62 -34.75 24.50
CA ASN A 56 19.60 -34.71 23.43
C ASN A 56 19.25 -33.26 22.98
N ASP A 57 19.21 -32.32 23.92
CA ASP A 57 18.93 -30.94 23.61
C ASP A 57 20.09 -30.30 22.79
N LEU A 58 21.33 -30.62 23.14
CA LEU A 58 22.51 -30.12 22.42
C LEU A 58 22.59 -30.72 21.01
N GLN A 59 22.36 -32.03 20.86
CA GLN A 59 22.28 -32.66 19.54
C GLN A 59 21.17 -32.09 18.70
N HIS A 60 19.95 -31.94 19.25
CA HIS A 60 18.83 -31.34 18.54
C HIS A 60 19.11 -29.90 18.15
N GLY A 61 19.76 -29.11 19.02
CA GLY A 61 20.23 -27.76 18.68
C GLY A 61 21.17 -27.75 17.47
N ALA A 62 22.18 -28.65 17.46
CA ALA A 62 23.12 -28.76 16.35
C ALA A 62 22.41 -29.05 15.00
N GLU A 63 21.42 -29.95 15.02
CA GLU A 63 20.59 -30.24 13.84
C GLU A 63 19.80 -29.01 13.37
N LEU A 64 19.20 -28.25 14.29
CA LEU A 64 18.45 -27.04 13.98
C LEU A 64 19.34 -25.96 13.36
N PHE A 65 20.52 -25.72 13.96
CA PHE A 65 21.45 -24.71 13.42
C PHE A 65 22.03 -25.14 12.07
N SER A 66 22.31 -26.43 11.87
CA SER A 66 22.72 -26.97 10.56
C SER A 66 21.63 -26.76 9.50
N ARG A 67 20.37 -27.01 9.83
CA ARG A 67 19.23 -26.75 8.93
C ARG A 67 19.10 -25.26 8.60
N ALA A 68 19.24 -24.38 9.59
CA ALA A 68 19.19 -22.94 9.40
C ALA A 68 20.35 -22.47 8.49
N ALA A 69 21.55 -22.99 8.72
CA ALA A 69 22.72 -22.66 7.90
C ALA A 69 22.52 -22.99 6.41
N LEU A 70 21.89 -24.12 6.09
CA LEU A 70 21.59 -24.52 4.70
C LEU A 70 20.60 -23.60 3.99
N GLN A 71 19.83 -22.79 4.73
CA GLN A 71 18.86 -21.85 4.18
C GLN A 71 19.33 -20.39 4.25
N THR A 72 20.51 -20.14 4.82
CA THR A 72 21.07 -18.81 5.04
C THR A 72 22.08 -18.48 3.93
N PRO A 73 22.15 -17.22 3.44
CA PRO A 73 23.15 -16.80 2.46
C PRO A 73 24.59 -17.06 2.92
N SER A 74 25.47 -17.42 1.98
CA SER A 74 26.83 -17.87 2.25
C SER A 74 27.76 -16.82 2.87
N ASP A 75 27.43 -15.53 2.71
CA ASP A 75 28.18 -14.40 3.27
C ASP A 75 27.96 -14.17 4.76
N VAL A 76 26.88 -14.74 5.34
CA VAL A 76 26.51 -14.58 6.77
C VAL A 76 26.30 -15.93 7.50
N VAL A 77 26.57 -17.06 6.85
CA VAL A 77 26.20 -18.38 7.37
C VAL A 77 27.17 -18.95 8.40
N GLU A 78 28.44 -18.53 8.41
CA GLU A 78 29.48 -19.17 9.22
C GLU A 78 29.20 -19.23 10.73
N PRO A 79 28.61 -18.21 11.38
CA PRO A 79 28.23 -18.30 12.79
C PRO A 79 27.20 -19.41 13.09
N LEU A 80 26.32 -19.73 12.13
CA LEU A 80 25.36 -20.85 12.30
C LEU A 80 26.03 -22.21 12.24
N PHE A 81 27.00 -22.38 11.33
CA PHE A 81 27.82 -23.60 11.29
C PHE A 81 28.71 -23.72 12.52
N ALA A 82 29.29 -22.62 13.01
CA ALA A 82 30.06 -22.62 14.25
C ALA A 82 29.17 -23.03 15.44
N ALA A 83 27.97 -22.50 15.55
CA ALA A 83 27.01 -22.88 16.59
C ALA A 83 26.68 -24.38 16.54
N ALA A 84 26.46 -24.94 15.33
CA ALA A 84 26.18 -26.36 15.17
C ALA A 84 27.38 -27.23 15.63
N ARG A 85 28.60 -26.88 15.19
CA ARG A 85 29.84 -27.60 15.57
C ARG A 85 30.10 -27.55 17.08
N ASP A 86 29.98 -26.36 17.68
CA ASP A 86 30.23 -26.21 19.11
C ASP A 86 29.21 -27.01 19.95
N LEU A 87 27.95 -27.06 19.52
CA LEU A 87 26.92 -27.90 20.17
C LEU A 87 27.21 -29.39 20.13
N GLU A 88 27.88 -29.90 19.09
CA GLU A 88 28.29 -31.31 18.97
C GLU A 88 29.61 -31.59 19.67
N ASP A 89 30.43 -30.62 19.99
CA ASP A 89 31.76 -30.85 20.57
C ASP A 89 31.71 -31.21 22.03
N GLU A 90 31.79 -32.51 22.30
CA GLU A 90 31.80 -33.07 23.67
C GLU A 90 33.07 -32.73 24.47
N SER A 91 34.12 -32.18 23.84
CA SER A 91 35.33 -31.76 24.54
C SER A 91 35.15 -30.38 25.24
N LEU A 92 34.09 -29.66 24.91
CA LEU A 92 33.77 -28.37 25.47
C LEU A 92 32.81 -28.50 26.67
N ASP A 93 32.96 -27.63 27.66
CA ASP A 93 31.96 -27.44 28.72
C ASP A 93 30.63 -26.96 28.11
N VAL A 94 29.48 -27.27 28.74
CA VAL A 94 28.14 -26.92 28.27
C VAL A 94 28.01 -25.41 27.94
N ASP A 95 28.52 -24.57 28.82
CA ASP A 95 28.45 -23.12 28.62
C ASP A 95 29.14 -22.67 27.32
N LYS A 96 30.30 -23.30 26.99
CA LYS A 96 31.01 -23.02 25.72
C LYS A 96 30.28 -23.59 24.52
N ARG A 97 29.70 -24.78 24.65
CA ARG A 97 28.90 -25.42 23.58
C ARG A 97 27.74 -24.57 23.13
N VAL A 98 27.05 -23.88 24.04
CA VAL A 98 25.89 -23.05 23.72
C VAL A 98 26.26 -21.58 23.44
N GLN A 99 27.47 -21.15 23.70
CA GLN A 99 27.87 -19.73 23.66
C GLN A 99 27.60 -19.06 22.32
N VAL A 100 28.03 -19.69 21.23
CA VAL A 100 27.80 -19.14 19.87
C VAL A 100 26.33 -19.17 19.52
N ALA A 101 25.63 -20.29 19.78
CA ALA A 101 24.21 -20.47 19.51
C ALA A 101 23.31 -19.44 20.24
N LEU A 102 23.73 -18.95 21.40
CA LEU A 102 23.01 -17.97 22.19
C LEU A 102 23.50 -16.52 21.97
N SER A 103 24.47 -16.29 21.09
CA SER A 103 25.06 -14.96 20.83
C SER A 103 24.08 -14.01 20.14
N GLU A 104 24.33 -12.71 20.32
CA GLU A 104 23.60 -11.63 19.63
C GLU A 104 23.83 -11.66 18.12
N GLU A 105 25.02 -12.05 17.65
CA GLU A 105 25.34 -12.21 16.24
C GLU A 105 24.41 -13.23 15.58
N VAL A 106 24.33 -14.43 16.16
CA VAL A 106 23.43 -15.49 15.71
C VAL A 106 21.96 -15.06 15.78
N ALA A 107 21.57 -14.35 16.84
CA ALA A 107 20.22 -13.82 16.98
C ALA A 107 19.88 -12.84 15.83
N GLY A 108 20.80 -11.97 15.45
CA GLY A 108 20.65 -11.04 14.32
C GLY A 108 20.50 -11.76 12.97
N ILE A 109 21.32 -12.80 12.73
CA ILE A 109 21.21 -13.63 11.51
C ILE A 109 19.85 -14.31 11.44
N LEU A 110 19.41 -14.98 12.53
CA LEU A 110 18.15 -15.69 12.60
C LEU A 110 16.93 -14.75 12.54
N HIS A 111 17.07 -13.50 13.00
CA HIS A 111 16.03 -12.50 12.82
C HIS A 111 15.83 -12.17 11.32
N SER A 112 16.90 -12.08 10.56
CA SER A 112 16.87 -11.76 9.13
C SER A 112 16.57 -13.00 8.26
N HIS A 113 17.02 -14.16 8.70
CA HIS A 113 16.92 -15.46 7.99
C HIS A 113 16.39 -16.55 8.94
N PRO A 114 15.12 -16.47 9.37
CA PRO A 114 14.57 -17.42 10.33
C PRO A 114 14.37 -18.81 9.71
N LEU A 115 14.66 -19.85 10.49
CA LEU A 115 14.24 -21.22 10.17
C LEU A 115 12.71 -21.33 10.38
N ARG A 116 11.97 -21.52 9.29
CA ARG A 116 10.51 -21.50 9.29
C ARG A 116 9.94 -22.90 9.16
N ASP A 117 9.53 -23.48 10.27
CA ASP A 117 8.80 -24.76 10.25
C ASP A 117 7.29 -24.51 10.23
N LEU A 118 6.54 -25.39 9.57
CA LEU A 118 5.08 -25.29 9.45
C LEU A 118 4.60 -23.93 8.91
N LEU A 119 5.30 -23.41 7.92
CA LEU A 119 4.96 -22.13 7.30
C LEU A 119 3.53 -22.15 6.76
N VAL A 120 2.72 -21.18 7.20
CA VAL A 120 1.40 -20.88 6.67
C VAL A 120 1.45 -19.52 6.02
N GLU A 121 1.29 -19.48 4.71
CA GLU A 121 1.19 -18.25 3.95
C GLU A 121 -0.24 -17.73 4.00
N GLY A 122 -0.41 -16.47 4.43
CA GLY A 122 -1.71 -15.80 4.45
C GLY A 122 -2.22 -15.42 3.07
N ALA A 123 -3.46 -14.96 3.01
CA ALA A 123 -4.02 -14.40 1.78
C ALA A 123 -3.28 -13.11 1.39
N ILE A 124 -3.16 -12.89 0.08
CA ILE A 124 -2.67 -11.61 -0.45
C ILE A 124 -3.78 -10.57 -0.33
N HIS A 125 -3.48 -9.45 0.29
CA HIS A 125 -4.35 -8.29 0.42
C HIS A 125 -3.84 -7.15 -0.45
N GLU A 126 -4.76 -6.51 -1.16
CA GLU A 126 -4.47 -5.35 -1.99
C GLU A 126 -4.81 -4.07 -1.24
N VAL A 127 -3.91 -3.07 -1.35
CA VAL A 127 -4.13 -1.70 -0.87
C VAL A 127 -3.78 -0.74 -1.99
N TYR A 128 -4.74 0.07 -2.40
CA TYR A 128 -4.47 1.13 -3.34
C TYR A 128 -4.09 2.42 -2.61
N VAL A 129 -2.92 2.94 -2.93
CA VAL A 129 -2.39 4.19 -2.38
C VAL A 129 -2.68 5.32 -3.33
N GLU A 130 -3.65 6.12 -2.97
CA GLU A 130 -4.07 7.29 -3.73
C GLU A 130 -3.02 8.41 -3.74
N ARG A 131 -3.15 9.29 -4.72
CA ARG A 131 -2.45 10.57 -4.71
C ARG A 131 -2.87 11.41 -3.50
N ARG A 132 -1.98 12.26 -3.02
CA ARG A 132 -2.25 13.09 -1.84
C ARG A 132 -3.51 13.96 -2.01
N ALA A 133 -3.75 14.48 -3.20
CA ALA A 133 -4.92 15.31 -3.51
C ALA A 133 -6.26 14.54 -3.49
N ALA A 134 -6.26 13.20 -3.41
CA ALA A 134 -7.48 12.42 -3.23
C ALA A 134 -8.09 12.56 -1.83
N LEU A 135 -7.29 12.93 -0.80
CA LEU A 135 -7.76 13.14 0.57
C LEU A 135 -8.51 14.46 0.73
N TYR A 136 -8.03 15.48 0.07
CA TYR A 136 -8.64 16.82 0.01
C TYR A 136 -8.05 17.56 -1.16
N ASN A 137 -8.89 18.33 -1.88
CA ASN A 137 -8.48 19.17 -2.98
C ASN A 137 -9.45 20.34 -3.12
N SER A 138 -9.05 21.35 -3.88
CA SER A 138 -9.87 22.50 -4.22
C SER A 138 -10.49 22.32 -5.60
N TRP A 139 -11.77 22.56 -5.70
CA TRP A 139 -12.54 22.37 -6.92
C TRP A 139 -12.98 23.70 -7.52
N TYR A 140 -12.86 23.82 -8.84
CA TYR A 140 -13.36 24.96 -9.61
C TYR A 140 -14.42 24.48 -10.60
N GLU A 141 -15.65 24.99 -10.46
CA GLU A 141 -16.70 24.73 -11.43
C GLU A 141 -16.55 25.67 -12.63
N LEU A 142 -16.46 25.10 -13.83
CA LEU A 142 -16.31 25.84 -15.08
C LEU A 142 -17.33 25.35 -16.11
N PHE A 143 -18.15 26.22 -16.59
CA PHE A 143 -19.07 25.96 -17.72
C PHE A 143 -18.33 26.11 -19.05
N PRO A 144 -18.04 25.03 -19.80
CA PRO A 144 -17.34 25.13 -21.08
C PRO A 144 -17.99 26.13 -22.02
N ARG A 145 -19.32 26.15 -22.15
CA ARG A 145 -20.05 27.12 -22.98
C ARG A 145 -19.81 28.56 -22.62
N SER A 146 -19.36 28.88 -21.42
CA SER A 146 -19.13 30.24 -20.94
C SER A 146 -17.70 30.76 -21.24
N THR A 147 -16.84 29.93 -21.83
CA THR A 147 -15.44 30.28 -22.12
C THR A 147 -15.22 31.03 -23.45
N GLY A 148 -16.26 31.19 -24.28
CA GLY A 148 -16.17 31.82 -25.57
C GLY A 148 -16.01 33.37 -25.55
N GLY A 149 -16.23 34.00 -24.38
CA GLY A 149 -16.11 35.44 -24.23
C GLY A 149 -17.29 36.19 -24.83
N TRP A 150 -17.00 37.36 -25.42
CA TRP A 150 -17.99 38.29 -25.95
C TRP A 150 -17.61 38.75 -27.38
N ASP A 151 -18.60 38.88 -28.25
CA ASP A 151 -18.41 39.44 -29.57
C ASP A 151 -18.24 40.99 -29.53
N LYS A 152 -17.98 41.57 -30.68
CA LYS A 152 -17.85 43.05 -30.81
C LYS A 152 -19.14 43.82 -30.50
N GLY A 153 -20.28 43.15 -30.51
CA GLY A 153 -21.59 43.69 -30.16
C GLY A 153 -21.94 43.56 -28.70
N GLY A 154 -21.07 42.95 -27.90
CA GLY A 154 -21.33 42.67 -26.48
C GLY A 154 -22.25 41.48 -26.24
N ASN A 155 -22.43 40.58 -27.21
CA ASN A 155 -23.19 39.37 -27.02
C ASN A 155 -22.27 38.23 -26.58
N PRO A 156 -22.73 37.33 -25.68
CA PRO A 156 -21.95 36.18 -25.28
C PRO A 156 -21.74 35.21 -26.46
N VAL A 157 -20.49 34.72 -26.59
CA VAL A 157 -20.12 33.71 -27.58
C VAL A 157 -20.07 32.36 -26.89
N HIS A 158 -20.68 31.34 -27.51
CA HIS A 158 -20.61 29.98 -26.99
C HIS A 158 -19.16 29.46 -27.01
N GLY A 159 -18.67 28.98 -25.85
CA GLY A 159 -17.35 28.41 -25.76
C GLY A 159 -17.29 26.96 -26.29
N THR A 160 -16.08 26.54 -26.59
CA THR A 160 -15.74 25.20 -27.11
C THR A 160 -14.76 24.51 -26.13
N PHE A 161 -14.41 23.27 -26.39
CA PHE A 161 -13.34 22.57 -25.63
C PHE A 161 -12.01 23.32 -25.80
N ASP A 162 -11.69 23.85 -26.98
CA ASP A 162 -10.48 24.65 -27.22
C ASP A 162 -10.44 25.92 -26.36
N THR A 163 -11.55 26.64 -26.27
CA THR A 163 -11.62 27.87 -25.45
C THR A 163 -11.59 27.50 -23.95
N THR A 164 -12.13 26.35 -23.60
CA THR A 164 -12.11 25.83 -22.24
C THR A 164 -10.68 25.43 -21.85
N ALA A 165 -9.94 24.71 -22.70
CA ALA A 165 -8.55 24.35 -22.46
C ALA A 165 -7.68 25.58 -22.13
N LYS A 166 -7.86 26.69 -22.89
CA LYS A 166 -7.17 27.97 -22.61
C LYS A 166 -7.55 28.56 -21.24
N ALA A 167 -8.81 28.42 -20.84
CA ALA A 167 -9.27 28.90 -19.54
C ALA A 167 -8.71 28.10 -18.35
N LEU A 168 -8.28 26.85 -18.58
CA LEU A 168 -7.69 25.99 -17.52
C LEU A 168 -6.36 26.53 -17.00
N GLU A 169 -5.57 27.26 -17.84
CA GLU A 169 -4.33 27.89 -17.39
C GLU A 169 -4.59 28.84 -16.21
N ARG A 170 -5.58 29.70 -16.34
CA ARG A 170 -5.99 30.62 -15.26
C ARG A 170 -6.49 29.87 -14.02
N VAL A 171 -7.20 28.75 -14.18
CA VAL A 171 -7.70 27.95 -13.05
C VAL A 171 -6.54 27.31 -12.31
N ALA A 172 -5.54 26.79 -13.04
CA ALA A 172 -4.32 26.24 -12.45
C ALA A 172 -3.51 27.32 -11.72
N ASP A 173 -3.36 28.51 -12.30
CA ASP A 173 -2.65 29.65 -11.69
C ASP A 173 -3.30 30.11 -10.37
N MET A 174 -4.61 29.94 -10.23
CA MET A 174 -5.33 30.18 -8.97
C MET A 174 -5.10 29.09 -7.92
N GLY A 175 -4.43 28.00 -8.27
CA GLY A 175 -4.10 26.92 -7.34
C GLY A 175 -5.22 25.88 -7.11
N PHE A 176 -6.19 25.78 -8.05
CA PHE A 176 -7.19 24.71 -7.99
C PHE A 176 -6.61 23.39 -8.50
N ASP A 177 -7.01 22.29 -7.84
CA ASP A 177 -6.52 20.95 -8.13
C ASP A 177 -7.43 20.18 -9.10
N THR A 178 -8.71 20.50 -9.10
CA THR A 178 -9.74 19.79 -9.86
C THR A 178 -10.68 20.78 -10.53
N VAL A 179 -11.02 20.51 -11.78
CA VAL A 179 -12.07 21.22 -12.51
C VAL A 179 -13.30 20.35 -12.61
N TYR A 180 -14.44 20.88 -12.24
CA TYR A 180 -15.74 20.27 -12.44
C TYR A 180 -16.46 20.92 -13.62
N PHE A 181 -16.81 20.13 -14.62
CA PHE A 181 -17.68 20.56 -15.69
C PHE A 181 -19.11 20.08 -15.44
N PRO A 182 -20.14 20.96 -15.53
CA PRO A 182 -21.49 20.50 -15.75
C PRO A 182 -21.56 19.57 -16.98
N PRO A 183 -22.62 18.76 -17.11
CA PRO A 183 -22.73 17.84 -18.23
C PRO A 183 -22.44 18.48 -19.57
N ILE A 184 -21.57 17.87 -20.36
CA ILE A 184 -21.10 18.32 -21.66
C ILE A 184 -21.90 17.73 -22.83
N HIS A 185 -22.94 17.01 -22.53
CA HIS A 185 -23.77 16.27 -23.48
C HIS A 185 -24.80 17.16 -24.18
N PRO A 186 -25.42 16.70 -25.31
CA PRO A 186 -26.52 17.38 -25.93
C PRO A 186 -27.67 17.64 -24.94
N ILE A 187 -28.22 18.87 -25.01
CA ILE A 187 -29.28 19.29 -24.10
C ILE A 187 -30.64 18.95 -24.67
N GLY A 188 -31.50 18.33 -23.85
CA GLY A 188 -32.86 17.93 -24.18
C GLY A 188 -33.73 19.11 -24.64
N LYS A 189 -34.70 18.82 -25.48
CA LYS A 189 -35.64 19.82 -26.04
C LYS A 189 -36.99 19.83 -25.32
N VAL A 190 -37.35 18.71 -24.67
CA VAL A 190 -38.62 18.62 -23.95
C VAL A 190 -38.54 19.42 -22.64
N HIS A 191 -39.48 20.32 -22.42
CA HIS A 191 -39.52 21.21 -21.26
C HIS A 191 -38.20 22.01 -21.07
N ARG A 192 -37.55 22.37 -22.16
CA ARG A 192 -36.28 23.12 -22.13
C ARG A 192 -36.48 24.43 -21.37
N LYS A 193 -35.53 24.71 -20.49
CA LYS A 193 -35.46 25.97 -19.76
C LYS A 193 -34.99 27.12 -20.65
N GLY A 194 -35.64 28.25 -20.51
CA GLY A 194 -35.23 29.53 -21.14
C GLY A 194 -34.24 30.32 -20.27
N LYS A 195 -33.90 31.52 -20.73
CA LYS A 195 -33.05 32.46 -20.00
C LYS A 195 -33.56 32.71 -18.59
N ASN A 196 -32.64 32.94 -17.65
CA ASN A 196 -32.94 33.20 -16.26
C ASN A 196 -33.86 32.14 -15.61
N ASN A 197 -33.67 30.88 -16.01
CA ASN A 197 -34.45 29.74 -15.54
C ASN A 197 -35.96 29.80 -15.88
N SER A 198 -36.35 30.57 -16.90
CA SER A 198 -37.73 30.56 -17.40
C SER A 198 -38.19 29.16 -17.73
N VAL A 199 -39.45 28.83 -17.44
CA VAL A 199 -40.06 27.55 -17.73
C VAL A 199 -40.34 27.35 -19.22
N VAL A 200 -40.29 28.40 -20.03
CA VAL A 200 -40.48 28.38 -21.48
C VAL A 200 -39.19 28.85 -22.13
N ALA A 201 -38.67 28.07 -23.07
CA ALA A 201 -37.51 28.42 -23.88
C ALA A 201 -37.95 29.14 -25.17
N GLU A 202 -37.24 30.22 -25.49
CA GLU A 202 -37.35 30.92 -26.76
C GLU A 202 -36.37 30.31 -27.82
N PRO A 203 -36.59 30.57 -29.10
CA PRO A 203 -35.64 30.18 -30.15
C PRO A 203 -34.22 30.72 -29.85
N GLY A 204 -33.25 29.82 -29.83
CA GLY A 204 -31.84 30.14 -29.49
C GLY A 204 -31.47 30.01 -28.04
N ASP A 205 -32.41 29.67 -27.14
CA ASP A 205 -32.08 29.35 -25.76
C ASP A 205 -31.37 28.01 -25.67
N VAL A 206 -30.23 27.98 -25.02
CA VAL A 206 -29.36 26.78 -24.92
C VAL A 206 -29.87 25.72 -23.97
N GLY A 207 -30.71 26.10 -23.01
CA GLY A 207 -31.25 25.20 -22.00
C GLY A 207 -30.27 24.92 -20.85
N SER A 208 -30.64 23.94 -20.02
CA SER A 208 -29.83 23.51 -18.88
C SER A 208 -28.94 22.33 -19.24
N PRO A 209 -27.64 22.36 -18.99
CA PRO A 209 -26.74 21.25 -19.27
C PRO A 209 -27.10 19.97 -18.50
N TRP A 210 -27.79 20.08 -17.37
CA TRP A 210 -28.26 18.91 -16.61
C TRP A 210 -29.47 18.20 -17.25
N ALA A 211 -30.13 18.83 -18.22
CA ALA A 211 -31.21 18.20 -19.01
C ALA A 211 -30.59 17.43 -20.20
N ILE A 212 -29.91 16.33 -19.90
CA ILE A 212 -29.14 15.56 -20.90
C ILE A 212 -30.09 14.81 -21.84
N GLN A 213 -29.88 14.97 -23.15
CA GLN A 213 -30.61 14.24 -24.19
C GLN A 213 -29.94 12.88 -24.50
N ASP A 214 -28.61 12.85 -24.56
CA ASP A 214 -27.82 11.67 -24.93
C ASP A 214 -26.50 11.69 -24.18
N HIS A 215 -26.24 10.64 -23.41
CA HIS A 215 -25.01 10.49 -22.61
C HIS A 215 -23.82 9.92 -23.40
N SER A 216 -24.05 9.48 -24.64
CA SER A 216 -23.00 8.83 -25.45
C SER A 216 -22.20 9.77 -26.33
N THR A 217 -22.56 11.06 -26.37
CA THR A 217 -21.90 12.06 -27.23
C THR A 217 -21.79 13.41 -26.54
N THR A 218 -20.96 14.31 -27.10
CA THR A 218 -20.78 15.70 -26.64
C THR A 218 -21.77 16.65 -27.29
N HIS A 219 -22.00 17.79 -26.64
CA HIS A 219 -22.80 18.86 -27.24
C HIS A 219 -22.10 19.39 -28.50
N PRO A 220 -22.77 19.46 -29.66
CA PRO A 220 -22.12 19.78 -30.93
C PRO A 220 -21.46 21.18 -30.95
N ASP A 221 -21.96 22.14 -30.15
CA ASP A 221 -21.36 23.47 -30.04
C ASP A 221 -20.11 23.51 -29.17
N LEU A 222 -19.82 22.44 -28.40
CA LEU A 222 -18.59 22.34 -27.59
C LEU A 222 -17.43 21.75 -28.39
N GLY A 223 -17.71 20.81 -29.28
CA GLY A 223 -16.73 20.07 -30.05
C GLY A 223 -17.10 18.59 -30.20
N THR A 224 -16.10 17.75 -30.46
CA THR A 224 -16.22 16.32 -30.64
C THR A 224 -15.67 15.54 -29.47
N MET A 225 -15.77 14.18 -29.51
CA MET A 225 -15.15 13.32 -28.52
C MET A 225 -13.62 13.23 -28.66
N GLU A 226 -13.07 13.75 -29.75
CA GLU A 226 -11.62 13.77 -30.05
C GLU A 226 -10.93 15.03 -29.55
N ASP A 227 -11.71 16.10 -29.26
CA ASP A 227 -11.21 17.36 -28.69
C ASP A 227 -10.98 17.25 -27.16
#